data_e3b21b590d355c71ed9a1ce743421d0b
#
_entry.id   e3b21b590d355c71ed9a1ce743421d0b
#
_cell.length_a   1.000
_cell.length_b   1.000
_cell.length_c   1.000
_cell.angle_alpha   90.00
_cell.angle_beta   90.00
_cell.angle_gamma   90.00
#
_symmetry.space_group_name_H-M   'P 1'
#
loop_
_entity.id
_entity.type
_entity.pdbx_description
1 polymer ?
#
loop_
_entity_poly.entity_id
_entity_poly.type
_entity_poly.pdbx_seq_one_letter_code
_entity_poly.pdbx_strand_id
1 'polypeptide(L)'
;MSQLTCVDTGSTTGIIREVVYYDETDSTNNEAKRAAERDNATDGTLYITESQTGGRGRRGRNWGSPAGSGIWMSLLLRPDIAPVNASMLTIVAAMAVQEAIHKVLTEDGHDAECRIKWPNDIVLNKKKVCGILTEMSAEMDYIHYVVIGLSLIHISEPT
;
A
#
# COMPACT_ATOMS: atom_id res chain seq x y z
N MET A 1 6.86 -21.68 -7.31
CA MET A 1 5.73 -21.00 -7.97
C MET A 1 4.65 -20.80 -6.91
N SER A 2 4.56 -19.61 -6.35
CA SER A 2 3.52 -19.26 -5.39
C SER A 2 2.16 -19.24 -6.11
N GLN A 3 1.20 -19.98 -5.58
CA GLN A 3 -0.14 -20.02 -6.15
C GLN A 3 -0.84 -18.68 -5.90
N LEU A 4 -1.31 -18.08 -6.97
CA LEU A 4 -2.28 -16.99 -6.92
C LEU A 4 -3.60 -17.51 -6.34
N THR A 5 -3.98 -17.03 -5.19
CA THR A 5 -5.33 -17.21 -4.67
C THR A 5 -6.09 -15.92 -4.91
N CYS A 6 -7.02 -15.93 -5.86
CA CYS A 6 -7.99 -14.85 -5.99
C CYS A 6 -8.98 -14.99 -4.82
N VAL A 7 -9.01 -14.02 -3.94
CA VAL A 7 -10.00 -13.97 -2.86
C VAL A 7 -11.23 -13.26 -3.41
N ASP A 8 -12.35 -13.97 -3.45
CA ASP A 8 -13.65 -13.34 -3.76
C ASP A 8 -13.96 -12.34 -2.66
N THR A 9 -13.88 -11.07 -3.00
CA THR A 9 -14.11 -9.96 -2.07
C THR A 9 -15.59 -9.69 -1.86
N GLY A 10 -16.45 -10.66 -2.04
CA GLY A 10 -17.91 -10.60 -1.93
C GLY A 10 -18.45 -9.25 -1.47
N SER A 11 -18.91 -8.42 -2.38
CA SER A 11 -19.51 -7.09 -2.13
C SER A 11 -18.55 -6.00 -1.65
N THR A 12 -17.48 -5.72 -2.39
CA THR A 12 -16.70 -4.51 -2.17
C THR A 12 -17.42 -3.30 -2.78
N THR A 13 -18.07 -2.54 -1.94
CA THR A 13 -18.48 -1.18 -2.25
C THR A 13 -17.27 -0.26 -2.06
N GLY A 14 -16.42 -0.10 -3.08
CA GLY A 14 -15.22 0.71 -2.94
C GLY A 14 -14.31 0.66 -4.16
N ILE A 15 -13.11 1.22 -4.00
CA ILE A 15 -12.11 1.27 -5.07
C ILE A 15 -11.40 -0.08 -5.30
N ILE A 16 -11.47 -1.01 -4.34
CA ILE A 16 -10.89 -2.35 -4.46
C ILE A 16 -11.88 -3.26 -5.18
N ARG A 17 -11.48 -3.78 -6.33
CA ARG A 17 -12.31 -4.65 -7.20
C ARG A 17 -11.81 -6.08 -7.24
N GLU A 18 -10.52 -6.29 -7.01
CA GLU A 18 -9.86 -7.58 -7.05
C GLU A 18 -8.77 -7.65 -5.99
N VAL A 19 -8.57 -8.81 -5.39
CA VAL A 19 -7.47 -9.07 -4.44
C VAL A 19 -6.65 -10.24 -4.91
N VAL A 20 -5.34 -10.07 -5.01
CA VAL A 20 -4.36 -11.08 -5.38
C VAL A 20 -3.41 -11.31 -4.20
N TYR A 21 -3.32 -12.55 -3.75
CA TYR A 21 -2.52 -12.91 -2.57
C TYR A 21 -1.33 -13.78 -2.95
N TYR A 22 -0.19 -13.51 -2.31
CA TYR A 22 1.05 -14.29 -2.43
C TYR A 22 1.55 -14.72 -1.05
N ASP A 23 2.05 -15.93 -0.93
CA ASP A 23 2.77 -16.36 0.28
C ASP A 23 4.08 -15.56 0.41
N GLU A 24 4.81 -15.43 -0.70
CA GLU A 24 6.04 -14.66 -0.79
C GLU A 24 6.21 -14.06 -2.18
N THR A 25 6.72 -12.84 -2.25
CA THR A 25 7.14 -12.19 -3.50
C THR A 25 8.36 -11.30 -3.25
N ASP A 26 8.96 -10.79 -4.31
CA ASP A 26 10.01 -9.78 -4.17
C ASP A 26 9.44 -8.48 -3.60
N SER A 27 8.32 -7.99 -4.14
CA SER A 27 7.63 -6.79 -3.67
C SER A 27 6.23 -6.73 -4.25
N THR A 28 5.23 -6.39 -3.44
CA THR A 28 3.86 -6.18 -3.91
C THR A 28 3.76 -5.02 -4.91
N ASN A 29 4.59 -3.97 -4.76
CA ASN A 29 4.69 -2.92 -5.76
C ASN A 29 5.18 -3.46 -7.11
N ASN A 30 6.17 -4.35 -7.11
CA ASN A 30 6.66 -4.96 -8.34
C ASN A 30 5.62 -5.87 -8.98
N GLU A 31 4.85 -6.64 -8.19
CA GLU A 31 3.75 -7.45 -8.72
C GLU A 31 2.71 -6.57 -9.40
N ALA A 32 2.28 -5.50 -8.73
CA ALA A 32 1.32 -4.55 -9.30
C ALA A 32 1.83 -3.92 -10.60
N LYS A 33 3.11 -3.52 -10.66
CA LYS A 33 3.71 -2.96 -11.87
C LYS A 33 3.79 -3.99 -13.01
N ARG A 34 4.24 -5.21 -12.72
CA ARG A 34 4.28 -6.31 -13.71
C ARG A 34 2.90 -6.60 -14.28
N ALA A 35 1.89 -6.69 -13.42
CA ALA A 35 0.53 -6.92 -13.84
C ALA A 35 -0.05 -5.77 -14.66
N ALA A 36 0.25 -4.52 -14.28
CA ALA A 36 -0.19 -3.35 -15.02
C ALA A 36 0.39 -3.29 -16.44
N GLU A 37 1.65 -3.70 -16.61
CA GLU A 37 2.39 -3.61 -17.88
C GLU A 37 2.16 -4.81 -18.80
N ARG A 38 2.08 -6.02 -18.23
CA ARG A 38 2.00 -7.27 -19.02
C ARG A 38 0.58 -7.77 -19.20
N ASP A 39 -0.22 -7.72 -18.15
CA ASP A 39 -1.51 -8.39 -18.08
C ASP A 39 -2.68 -7.40 -18.15
N ASN A 40 -2.40 -6.11 -18.33
CA ASN A 40 -3.39 -5.05 -18.33
C ASN A 40 -4.36 -5.14 -17.14
N ALA A 41 -3.81 -5.38 -15.93
CA ALA A 41 -4.57 -5.60 -14.72
C ALA A 41 -5.58 -4.47 -14.45
N THR A 42 -6.70 -4.86 -13.86
CA THR A 42 -7.85 -4.00 -13.62
C THR A 42 -7.52 -2.89 -12.60
N ASP A 43 -8.02 -1.68 -12.86
CA ASP A 43 -8.06 -0.61 -11.88
C ASP A 43 -8.73 -1.08 -10.59
N GLY A 44 -8.10 -0.84 -9.45
CA GLY A 44 -8.58 -1.30 -8.15
C GLY A 44 -8.12 -2.71 -7.76
N THR A 45 -7.10 -3.27 -8.39
CA THR A 45 -6.50 -4.54 -7.95
C THR A 45 -5.56 -4.33 -6.76
N LEU A 46 -5.77 -5.08 -5.70
CA LEU A 46 -4.96 -5.08 -4.48
C LEU A 46 -4.08 -6.32 -4.42
N TYR A 47 -2.77 -6.13 -4.32
CA TYR A 47 -1.77 -7.17 -4.18
C TYR A 47 -1.32 -7.25 -2.72
N ILE A 48 -1.40 -8.43 -2.11
CA ILE A 48 -1.04 -8.67 -0.70
C ILE A 48 -0.05 -9.83 -0.62
N THR A 49 0.87 -9.78 0.33
CA THR A 49 1.80 -10.88 0.60
C THR A 49 2.09 -11.04 2.09
N GLU A 50 2.45 -12.28 2.49
CA GLU A 50 2.94 -12.59 3.83
C GLU A 50 4.40 -12.14 4.05
N SER A 51 5.22 -12.17 2.99
CA SER A 51 6.62 -11.74 3.08
C SER A 51 7.13 -11.16 1.77
N GLN A 52 8.11 -10.25 1.89
CA GLN A 52 8.81 -9.67 0.74
C GLN A 52 10.31 -9.93 0.85
N THR A 53 10.91 -10.43 -0.23
CA THR A 53 12.37 -10.64 -0.32
C THR A 53 13.11 -9.39 -0.82
N GLY A 54 12.42 -8.47 -1.46
CA GLY A 54 12.95 -7.24 -2.03
C GLY A 54 12.12 -6.00 -1.71
N GLY A 55 11.62 -5.91 -0.47
CA GLY A 55 10.86 -4.76 0.01
C GLY A 55 11.66 -3.46 -0.11
N ARG A 56 11.01 -2.40 -0.57
CA ARG A 56 11.63 -1.08 -0.78
C ARG A 56 10.90 0.02 -0.06
N GLY A 57 11.68 0.94 0.49
CA GLY A 57 11.22 2.24 0.95
C GLY A 57 11.57 3.34 -0.03
N ARG A 58 11.25 4.58 0.33
CA ARG A 58 11.62 5.76 -0.47
C ARG A 58 13.14 5.85 -0.65
N ARG A 59 13.54 6.38 -1.81
CA ARG A 59 14.96 6.57 -2.20
C ARG A 59 15.76 5.27 -2.22
N GLY A 60 15.11 4.14 -2.56
CA GLY A 60 15.77 2.85 -2.71
C GLY A 60 16.24 2.21 -1.40
N ARG A 61 15.76 2.64 -0.24
CA ARG A 61 16.10 2.01 1.04
C ARG A 61 15.50 0.60 1.09
N ASN A 62 16.26 -0.35 1.58
CA ASN A 62 15.75 -1.69 1.83
C ASN A 62 14.72 -1.67 2.97
N TRP A 63 13.67 -2.45 2.79
CA TRP A 63 12.60 -2.59 3.77
C TRP A 63 12.42 -4.06 4.14
N GLY A 64 12.75 -4.41 5.37
CA GLY A 64 12.56 -5.77 5.88
C GLY A 64 11.07 -6.11 6.00
N SER A 65 10.67 -7.22 5.43
CA SER A 65 9.26 -7.65 5.39
C SER A 65 9.15 -9.16 5.69
N PRO A 66 9.59 -9.62 6.89
CA PRO A 66 9.49 -11.03 7.23
C PRO A 66 8.04 -11.43 7.55
N ALA A 67 7.68 -12.67 7.22
CA ALA A 67 6.35 -13.21 7.46
C ALA A 67 5.89 -13.04 8.92
N GLY A 68 4.61 -12.74 9.11
CA GLY A 68 4.01 -12.59 10.43
C GLY A 68 4.34 -11.30 11.18
N SER A 69 5.12 -10.38 10.62
CA SER A 69 5.52 -9.14 11.28
C SER A 69 4.82 -7.88 10.77
N GLY A 70 3.93 -8.01 9.81
CA GLY A 70 3.22 -6.86 9.25
C GLY A 70 2.27 -7.24 8.12
N ILE A 71 1.69 -6.21 7.52
CA ILE A 71 0.85 -6.30 6.33
C ILE A 71 1.56 -5.55 5.21
N TRP A 72 1.85 -6.23 4.11
CA TRP A 72 2.42 -5.65 2.91
C TRP A 72 1.45 -5.78 1.77
N MET A 73 1.06 -4.65 1.22
CA MET A 73 0.10 -4.61 0.12
C MET A 73 0.35 -3.43 -0.80
N SER A 74 -0.14 -3.56 -2.03
CA SER A 74 -0.06 -2.52 -3.04
C SER A 74 -1.36 -2.44 -3.83
N LEU A 75 -1.92 -1.24 -3.91
CA LEU A 75 -3.12 -0.95 -4.69
C LEU A 75 -2.73 -0.40 -6.06
N LEU A 76 -3.19 -1.06 -7.12
CA LEU A 76 -3.05 -0.59 -8.49
C LEU A 76 -4.25 0.27 -8.86
N LEU A 77 -3.99 1.48 -9.29
CA LEU A 77 -4.98 2.43 -9.77
C LEU A 77 -4.66 2.95 -11.17
N ARG A 78 -5.69 3.28 -11.92
CA ARG A 78 -5.61 3.99 -13.21
C ARG A 78 -6.46 5.27 -13.12
N PRO A 79 -5.99 6.26 -12.35
CA PRO A 79 -6.78 7.46 -12.09
C PRO A 79 -6.78 8.40 -13.30
N ASP A 80 -7.93 9.00 -13.56
CA ASP A 80 -8.07 10.07 -14.56
C ASP A 80 -7.76 11.43 -13.92
N ILE A 81 -6.49 11.65 -13.62
CA ILE A 81 -5.96 12.90 -13.08
C ILE A 81 -4.68 13.32 -13.81
N ALA A 82 -4.37 14.59 -13.81
CA ALA A 82 -3.12 15.07 -14.35
C ALA A 82 -1.91 14.53 -13.55
N PRO A 83 -0.80 14.14 -14.21
CA PRO A 83 0.39 13.59 -13.53
C PRO A 83 0.95 14.48 -12.41
N VAL A 84 0.84 15.79 -12.54
CA VAL A 84 1.27 16.75 -11.51
C VAL A 84 0.54 16.57 -10.18
N ASN A 85 -0.67 16.02 -10.21
CA ASN A 85 -1.49 15.77 -9.01
C ASN A 85 -1.27 14.39 -8.39
N ALA A 86 -0.46 13.52 -9.00
CA ALA A 86 -0.26 12.14 -8.52
C ALA A 86 0.31 12.06 -7.10
N SER A 87 1.13 13.03 -6.69
CA SER A 87 1.70 13.10 -5.33
C SER A 87 0.62 13.24 -4.25
N MET A 88 -0.55 13.80 -4.59
CA MET A 88 -1.68 13.92 -3.66
C MET A 88 -2.24 12.55 -3.27
N LEU A 89 -2.11 11.54 -4.12
CA LEU A 89 -2.57 10.18 -3.82
C LEU A 89 -1.84 9.58 -2.62
N THR A 90 -0.57 9.92 -2.42
CA THR A 90 0.17 9.50 -1.22
C THR A 90 -0.48 10.06 0.05
N ILE A 91 -0.87 11.32 0.03
CA ILE A 91 -1.51 11.99 1.18
C ILE A 91 -2.91 11.42 1.42
N VAL A 92 -3.69 11.21 0.35
CA VAL A 92 -5.02 10.60 0.46
C VAL A 92 -4.93 9.19 1.05
N ALA A 93 -3.97 8.39 0.58
CA ALA A 93 -3.71 7.07 1.15
C ALA A 93 -3.30 7.15 2.63
N ALA A 94 -2.45 8.11 2.99
CA ALA A 94 -2.05 8.33 4.38
C ALA A 94 -3.26 8.69 5.27
N MET A 95 -4.15 9.55 4.79
CA MET A 95 -5.38 9.91 5.50
C MET A 95 -6.29 8.70 5.70
N ALA A 96 -6.50 7.90 4.66
CA ALA A 96 -7.34 6.70 4.72
C ALA A 96 -6.79 5.67 5.71
N VAL A 97 -5.48 5.43 5.70
CA VAL A 97 -4.81 4.51 6.63
C VAL A 97 -4.87 5.03 8.06
N GLN A 98 -4.60 6.32 8.27
CA GLN A 98 -4.67 6.95 9.58
C GLN A 98 -6.09 6.85 10.18
N GLU A 99 -7.11 7.12 9.38
CA GLU A 99 -8.51 6.99 9.78
C GLU A 99 -8.87 5.54 10.14
N ALA A 100 -8.44 4.57 9.32
CA ALA A 100 -8.68 3.15 9.57
C ALA A 100 -8.02 2.68 10.88
N ILE A 101 -6.77 3.07 11.13
CA ILE A 101 -6.06 2.75 12.38
C ILE A 101 -6.78 3.39 13.57
N HIS A 102 -7.13 4.67 13.47
CA HIS A 102 -7.82 5.39 14.53
C HIS A 102 -9.16 4.73 14.88
N LYS A 103 -9.93 4.34 13.87
CA LYS A 103 -11.21 3.66 14.05
C LYS A 103 -11.05 2.35 14.82
N VAL A 104 -10.13 1.47 14.40
CA VAL A 104 -9.86 0.19 15.07
C VAL A 104 -9.45 0.40 16.53
N LEU A 105 -8.54 1.34 16.79
CA LEU A 105 -8.08 1.62 18.16
C LEU A 105 -9.22 2.14 19.05
N THR A 106 -10.06 3.01 18.49
CA THR A 106 -11.21 3.57 19.25
C THR A 106 -12.25 2.48 19.56
N GLU A 107 -12.54 1.61 18.60
CA GLU A 107 -13.47 0.47 18.80
C GLU A 107 -12.96 -0.51 19.84
N ASP A 108 -11.64 -0.70 19.95
CA ASP A 108 -10.99 -1.53 20.96
C ASP A 108 -10.78 -0.81 22.31
N GLY A 109 -11.21 0.44 22.43
CA GLY A 109 -11.10 1.23 23.66
C GLY A 109 -9.70 1.77 23.95
N HIS A 110 -8.83 1.82 22.94
CA HIS A 110 -7.50 2.40 23.05
C HIS A 110 -7.48 3.88 22.70
N ASP A 111 -7.00 4.70 23.62
CA ASP A 111 -6.70 6.11 23.38
C ASP A 111 -5.24 6.24 22.93
N ALA A 112 -5.01 6.26 21.63
CA ALA A 112 -3.68 6.35 21.07
C ALA A 112 -3.59 7.45 20.00
N GLU A 113 -2.53 8.24 20.08
CA GLU A 113 -2.30 9.33 19.15
C GLU A 113 -1.79 8.80 17.80
N CYS A 114 -2.68 8.79 16.80
CA CYS A 114 -2.35 8.40 15.43
C CYS A 114 -2.21 9.65 14.54
N ARG A 115 -1.02 9.87 14.01
CA ARG A 115 -0.70 11.05 13.18
C ARG A 115 -0.02 10.67 11.86
N ILE A 116 -0.22 11.53 10.86
CA ILE A 116 0.54 11.48 9.62
C ILE A 116 1.85 12.24 9.83
N LYS A 117 2.98 11.55 9.65
CA LYS A 117 4.28 12.19 9.50
C LYS A 117 4.51 12.40 8.00
N TRP A 118 4.29 13.64 7.60
CA TRP A 118 4.38 14.04 6.18
C TRP A 118 5.73 13.63 5.55
N PRO A 119 5.75 13.17 4.30
CA PRO A 119 4.61 13.05 3.39
C PRO A 119 3.98 11.65 3.34
N ASN A 120 4.55 10.61 3.97
CA ASN A 120 4.25 9.23 3.63
C ASN A 120 4.30 8.22 4.78
N ASP A 121 4.41 8.67 6.01
CA ASP A 121 4.50 7.79 7.17
C ASP A 121 3.31 8.01 8.12
N ILE A 122 2.86 6.92 8.76
CA ILE A 122 1.91 6.99 9.88
C ILE A 122 2.67 6.66 11.15
N VAL A 123 2.47 7.47 12.16
CA VAL A 123 3.06 7.30 13.49
C VAL A 123 1.97 7.13 14.55
N LEU A 124 2.17 6.20 15.43
CA LEU A 124 1.33 5.90 16.57
C LEU A 124 2.15 6.10 17.85
N ASN A 125 1.72 7.03 18.72
CA ASN A 125 2.48 7.37 19.93
C ASN A 125 3.97 7.64 19.63
N LYS A 126 4.24 8.43 18.58
CA LYS A 126 5.57 8.81 18.09
C LYS A 126 6.40 7.68 17.48
N LYS A 127 5.86 6.48 17.30
CA LYS A 127 6.53 5.37 16.62
C LYS A 127 5.93 5.11 15.25
N LYS A 128 6.76 4.86 14.26
CA LYS A 128 6.31 4.54 12.90
C LYS A 128 5.60 3.19 12.88
N VAL A 129 4.38 3.17 12.36
CA VAL A 129 3.58 1.94 12.18
C VAL A 129 3.22 1.67 10.72
N CYS A 130 3.28 2.68 9.85
CA CYS A 130 3.03 2.49 8.43
C CYS A 130 3.94 3.37 7.59
N GLY A 131 4.43 2.82 6.49
CA GLY A 131 5.09 3.54 5.42
C GLY A 131 4.31 3.39 4.11
N ILE A 132 4.25 4.44 3.32
CA ILE A 132 3.58 4.48 2.03
C ILE A 132 4.60 4.79 0.93
N LEU A 133 4.61 3.97 -0.12
CA LEU A 133 5.45 4.16 -1.29
C LEU A 133 4.58 4.20 -2.54
N THR A 134 4.45 5.38 -3.13
CA THR A 134 3.73 5.57 -4.39
C THR A 134 4.71 5.58 -5.55
N GLU A 135 4.46 4.73 -6.53
CA GLU A 135 5.18 4.66 -7.80
C GLU A 135 4.18 4.80 -8.94
N MET A 136 4.58 5.39 -10.06
CA MET A 136 3.70 5.55 -11.21
C MET A 136 4.43 5.40 -12.53
N SER A 137 3.68 5.05 -13.57
CA SER A 137 4.04 5.22 -14.97
C SER A 137 3.13 6.27 -15.58
N ALA A 138 3.73 7.30 -16.17
CA ALA A 138 2.98 8.42 -16.72
C ALA A 138 3.73 9.01 -17.94
N GLU A 139 2.96 9.64 -18.83
CA GLU A 139 3.45 10.56 -19.84
C GLU A 139 3.23 12.02 -19.38
N MET A 140 3.52 12.97 -20.25
CA MET A 140 3.41 14.39 -19.92
C MET A 140 1.97 14.77 -19.51
N ASP A 141 0.99 14.16 -20.17
CA ASP A 141 -0.42 14.58 -20.09
C ASP A 141 -1.31 13.58 -19.33
N TYR A 142 -0.86 12.34 -19.12
CA TYR A 142 -1.69 11.33 -18.49
C TYR A 142 -0.91 10.26 -17.73
N ILE A 143 -1.61 9.58 -16.83
CA ILE A 143 -1.09 8.50 -16.00
C ILE A 143 -1.52 7.15 -16.60
N HIS A 144 -0.57 6.26 -16.87
CA HIS A 144 -0.87 4.88 -17.25
C HIS A 144 -1.38 4.07 -16.05
N TYR A 145 -0.66 4.17 -14.93
CA TYR A 145 -1.05 3.57 -13.65
C TYR A 145 -0.31 4.22 -12.48
N VAL A 146 -0.89 4.08 -11.31
CA VAL A 146 -0.28 4.40 -10.02
C VAL A 146 -0.32 3.15 -9.16
N VAL A 147 0.78 2.85 -8.48
CA VAL A 147 0.87 1.80 -7.46
C VAL A 147 1.09 2.45 -6.11
N ILE A 148 0.18 2.24 -5.18
CA ILE A 148 0.29 2.74 -3.81
C ILE A 148 0.64 1.56 -2.91
N GLY A 149 1.92 1.45 -2.55
CA GLY A 149 2.43 0.45 -1.64
C GLY A 149 2.28 0.87 -0.19
N LEU A 150 1.83 -0.06 0.63
CA LEU A 150 1.60 0.08 2.05
C LEU A 150 2.35 -1.00 2.81
N SER A 151 3.10 -0.56 3.84
CA SER A 151 3.72 -1.45 4.83
C SER A 151 3.21 -1.07 6.20
N LEU A 152 2.25 -1.82 6.72
CA LEU A 152 1.81 -1.72 8.10
C LEU A 152 2.63 -2.70 8.93
N ILE A 153 3.43 -2.19 9.85
CA ILE A 153 4.40 -2.97 10.62
C ILE A 153 4.08 -2.94 12.11
N HIS A 154 4.45 -4.01 12.80
CA HIS A 154 4.50 -3.99 14.25
C HIS A 154 5.46 -2.90 14.70
N ILE A 155 5.09 -2.14 15.73
CA ILE A 155 5.78 -0.94 16.21
C ILE A 155 7.28 -1.00 16.02
N SER A 156 7.79 -0.19 15.09
CA SER A 156 9.22 -0.05 14.85
C SER A 156 9.77 1.17 15.60
N GLU A 157 11.07 1.33 15.51
CA GLU A 157 11.83 2.38 16.17
C GLU A 157 11.25 3.79 16.03
N PRO A 158 11.51 4.69 17.02
CA PRO A 158 11.08 6.07 16.93
C PRO A 158 11.70 6.75 15.71
N THR A 159 10.86 7.40 14.95
CA THR A 159 11.28 8.15 13.75
C THR A 159 11.65 9.58 14.10
#